data_7427a8453c295e41dac19677a13ea79f
#
_entry.id   7427a8453c295e41dac19677a13ea79f
#
_cell.length_a   1.000
_cell.length_b   1.000
_cell.length_c   1.000
_cell.angle_alpha   90.00
_cell.angle_beta   90.00
_cell.angle_gamma   90.00
#
_symmetry.space_group_name_H-M   'P 1'
#
loop_
_entity.id
_entity.type
_entity.pdbx_description
1 polymer ?
#
loop_
_entity_poly.entity_id
_entity_poly.type
_entity_poly.pdbx_seq_one_letter_code
_entity_poly.pdbx_strand_id
1 'polypeptide(L)'
;TVNFSSTQYFFPEQKKPGKGKAEEIFIDDDGIIYLTPSSYTTCALNNPDWELSSSKTILYREDDRGHAYNMFLKYKGVPILYSPFVSFPLSRERHSGFLLPSVGSSGESGSVISTPYYFNIAENLDLTIKPTNFSGRGLMMEGELRYKTGNSNTVIEMANLKKDDVYGKGRHAYFIRDDRIFSSTLKQVDDKWVGTEVTSSINVGGISDINYFDDFSNSVSRVGRTHITRDIKISRIDYNEFGYFSSSIGATDYQLAKSGLNEQYSVLPRIKLNYTSPRKNKQINYNFEGEIAKFDHTMPNKATGTRTILYPSIEYPVSHPGWEINSKIGIRHSDYRLNANLSGFDKEEISKTFPILSLRGKMIFEKMTTNNI
;
A
#
# COMPACT_ATOMS: atom_id res chain seq x y z
N THR A 1 -6.35 12.60 -47.87
CA THR A 1 -6.97 13.59 -46.97
C THR A 1 -8.48 13.46 -46.96
N VAL A 2 -9.13 13.51 -45.81
CA VAL A 2 -10.61 13.47 -45.66
C VAL A 2 -11.04 14.60 -44.75
N ASN A 3 -12.12 15.29 -45.12
CA ASN A 3 -12.68 16.38 -44.34
C ASN A 3 -14.18 16.14 -44.07
N PHE A 4 -14.61 16.31 -42.81
CA PHE A 4 -16.01 16.22 -42.40
C PHE A 4 -16.42 17.50 -41.67
N SER A 5 -17.60 18.00 -41.90
CA SER A 5 -18.16 19.18 -41.24
C SER A 5 -19.35 18.79 -40.34
N SER A 6 -19.47 19.46 -39.19
CA SER A 6 -20.54 19.29 -38.19
C SER A 6 -20.80 17.84 -37.79
N THR A 7 -19.74 17.14 -37.42
CA THR A 7 -19.76 15.69 -37.18
C THR A 7 -19.81 15.34 -35.69
N GLN A 8 -20.57 14.29 -35.37
CA GLN A 8 -20.49 13.64 -34.06
C GLN A 8 -19.53 12.46 -34.16
N TYR A 9 -18.71 12.30 -33.15
CA TYR A 9 -17.78 11.17 -33.04
C TYR A 9 -18.00 10.34 -31.79
N PHE A 10 -17.58 9.10 -31.83
CA PHE A 10 -17.85 8.11 -30.80
C PHE A 10 -16.67 7.17 -30.57
N PHE A 11 -16.32 6.96 -29.30
CA PHE A 11 -15.27 6.02 -28.87
C PHE A 11 -15.92 4.82 -28.16
N PRO A 12 -16.15 3.68 -28.83
CA PRO A 12 -16.94 2.57 -28.29
C PRO A 12 -16.20 1.72 -27.25
N GLU A 13 -14.88 1.73 -27.23
CA GLU A 13 -14.05 0.77 -26.47
C GLU A 13 -13.96 1.02 -24.96
N GLN A 14 -14.68 2.00 -24.43
CA GLN A 14 -14.67 2.33 -23.00
C GLN A 14 -15.89 1.74 -22.28
N LYS A 15 -15.75 1.42 -20.96
CA LYS A 15 -16.88 1.01 -20.10
C LYS A 15 -18.04 2.03 -20.13
N LYS A 16 -17.72 3.31 -20.33
CA LYS A 16 -18.65 4.39 -20.65
C LYS A 16 -18.16 5.01 -21.96
N PRO A 17 -18.84 4.78 -23.08
CA PRO A 17 -18.36 5.22 -24.37
C PRO A 17 -18.27 6.75 -24.42
N GLY A 18 -17.09 7.22 -24.81
CA GLY A 18 -16.85 8.63 -25.05
C GLY A 18 -17.49 9.08 -26.36
N LYS A 19 -18.03 10.28 -26.38
CA LYS A 19 -18.66 10.89 -27.54
C LYS A 19 -18.45 12.39 -27.52
N GLY A 20 -18.52 12.99 -28.71
CA GLY A 20 -18.31 14.41 -28.82
C GLY A 20 -18.82 14.95 -30.15
N LYS A 21 -18.64 16.26 -30.34
CA LYS A 21 -18.96 17.00 -31.56
C LYS A 21 -17.73 17.77 -32.02
N ALA A 22 -17.55 17.85 -33.31
CA ALA A 22 -16.58 18.76 -33.91
C ALA A 22 -17.23 19.49 -35.09
N GLU A 23 -16.92 20.78 -35.27
CA GLU A 23 -17.40 21.53 -36.44
C GLU A 23 -16.63 21.09 -37.68
N GLU A 24 -15.35 20.82 -37.55
CA GLU A 24 -14.52 20.25 -38.61
C GLU A 24 -13.70 19.10 -38.10
N ILE A 25 -13.64 18.02 -38.86
CA ILE A 25 -12.71 16.90 -38.65
C ILE A 25 -11.90 16.76 -39.93
N PHE A 26 -10.60 16.96 -39.81
CA PHE A 26 -9.64 16.79 -40.91
C PHE A 26 -8.72 15.62 -40.58
N ILE A 27 -8.54 14.71 -41.53
CA ILE A 27 -7.59 13.58 -41.42
C ILE A 27 -6.57 13.77 -42.52
N ASP A 28 -5.31 13.91 -42.16
CA ASP A 28 -4.22 14.03 -43.11
C ASP A 28 -3.77 12.68 -43.68
N ASP A 29 -2.80 12.70 -44.59
CA ASP A 29 -2.28 11.49 -45.24
C ASP A 29 -1.46 10.59 -44.29
N ASP A 30 -0.96 11.14 -43.19
CA ASP A 30 -0.25 10.42 -42.12
C ASP A 30 -1.23 9.85 -41.05
N GLY A 31 -2.55 10.00 -41.29
CA GLY A 31 -3.57 9.49 -40.36
C GLY A 31 -3.76 10.29 -39.10
N ILE A 32 -3.17 11.49 -39.00
CA ILE A 32 -3.36 12.41 -37.85
C ILE A 32 -4.74 13.04 -37.99
N ILE A 33 -5.51 13.06 -36.89
CA ILE A 33 -6.89 13.58 -36.87
C ILE A 33 -6.91 14.93 -36.17
N TYR A 34 -7.43 15.94 -36.84
CA TYR A 34 -7.64 17.29 -36.32
C TYR A 34 -9.13 17.52 -36.11
N LEU A 35 -9.52 17.97 -34.94
CA LEU A 35 -10.87 18.27 -34.52
C LEU A 35 -10.94 19.76 -34.13
N THR A 36 -11.71 20.57 -34.82
CA THR A 36 -11.71 22.05 -34.66
C THR A 36 -13.09 22.66 -34.81
N PRO A 37 -13.65 23.42 -33.83
CA PRO A 37 -13.47 23.16 -32.40
C PRO A 37 -14.07 21.82 -32.01
N SER A 38 -13.73 21.28 -30.85
CA SER A 38 -14.23 19.96 -30.44
C SER A 38 -14.78 19.94 -29.04
N SER A 39 -15.66 18.98 -28.76
CA SER A 39 -16.13 18.68 -27.41
C SER A 39 -16.11 17.19 -27.15
N TYR A 40 -15.97 16.80 -25.89
CA TYR A 40 -15.95 15.42 -25.44
C TYR A 40 -16.73 15.25 -24.13
N THR A 41 -17.55 14.20 -24.05
CA THR A 41 -18.28 13.81 -22.84
C THR A 41 -18.55 12.31 -22.83
N THR A 42 -18.84 11.73 -21.66
CA THR A 42 -19.43 10.37 -21.52
C THR A 42 -20.93 10.43 -21.22
N CYS A 43 -21.51 11.64 -21.09
CA CYS A 43 -22.93 11.87 -20.88
C CYS A 43 -23.70 11.87 -22.21
N ALA A 44 -25.04 12.03 -22.17
CA ALA A 44 -25.85 12.27 -23.35
C ALA A 44 -25.46 13.62 -23.99
N LEU A 45 -25.30 13.65 -25.32
CA LEU A 45 -24.82 14.85 -26.04
C LEU A 45 -25.77 16.06 -25.99
N ASN A 46 -27.07 15.84 -25.71
CA ASN A 46 -28.07 16.91 -25.73
C ASN A 46 -28.11 17.74 -24.44
N ASN A 47 -27.67 17.17 -23.30
CA ASN A 47 -27.58 17.86 -22.02
C ASN A 47 -26.55 17.17 -21.11
N PRO A 48 -25.26 17.34 -21.40
CA PRO A 48 -24.22 16.69 -20.62
C PRO A 48 -24.08 17.36 -19.26
N ASP A 49 -24.00 16.55 -18.18
CA ASP A 49 -23.64 17.06 -16.85
C ASP A 49 -22.22 17.64 -16.84
N TRP A 50 -21.32 17.06 -17.63
CA TRP A 50 -19.98 17.58 -17.84
C TRP A 50 -19.55 17.43 -19.30
N GLU A 51 -18.76 18.37 -19.77
CA GLU A 51 -18.20 18.42 -21.12
C GLU A 51 -16.80 19.03 -21.10
N LEU A 52 -15.87 18.41 -21.82
CA LEU A 52 -14.61 19.04 -22.21
C LEU A 52 -14.82 19.70 -23.56
N SER A 53 -14.53 20.99 -23.70
CA SER A 53 -14.54 21.71 -24.96
C SER A 53 -13.16 22.27 -25.24
N SER A 54 -12.69 22.22 -26.48
CA SER A 54 -11.39 22.73 -26.92
C SER A 54 -11.49 23.49 -28.23
N SER A 55 -10.60 24.46 -28.41
CA SER A 55 -10.51 25.16 -29.69
C SER A 55 -9.95 24.28 -30.83
N LYS A 56 -9.06 23.35 -30.46
CA LYS A 56 -8.44 22.37 -31.36
C LYS A 56 -8.04 21.14 -30.58
N THR A 57 -8.33 19.96 -31.12
CA THR A 57 -7.80 18.67 -30.64
C THR A 57 -7.10 17.97 -31.78
N ILE A 58 -5.91 17.43 -31.54
CA ILE A 58 -5.12 16.68 -32.50
C ILE A 58 -4.92 15.28 -31.93
N LEU A 59 -5.22 14.25 -32.71
CA LEU A 59 -5.03 12.84 -32.28
C LEU A 59 -3.95 12.19 -33.14
N TYR A 60 -2.84 11.87 -32.53
CA TYR A 60 -1.71 11.11 -33.09
C TYR A 60 -1.93 9.64 -32.78
N ARG A 61 -2.50 8.88 -33.73
CA ARG A 61 -2.89 7.48 -33.47
C ARG A 61 -1.69 6.56 -33.33
N GLU A 62 -0.62 6.80 -34.08
CA GLU A 62 0.62 6.00 -34.03
C GLU A 62 1.34 6.22 -32.70
N ASP A 63 1.35 7.44 -32.18
CA ASP A 63 1.97 7.80 -30.89
C ASP A 63 1.05 7.53 -29.69
N ASP A 64 -0.16 7.03 -29.92
CA ASP A 64 -1.21 6.83 -28.91
C ASP A 64 -1.46 8.07 -28.05
N ARG A 65 -1.46 9.25 -28.66
CA ARG A 65 -1.52 10.53 -27.95
C ARG A 65 -2.49 11.51 -28.58
N GLY A 66 -3.24 12.22 -27.73
CA GLY A 66 -4.07 13.36 -28.09
C GLY A 66 -3.57 14.63 -27.43
N HIS A 67 -3.66 15.76 -28.18
CA HIS A 67 -3.36 17.10 -27.70
C HIS A 67 -4.60 17.97 -27.84
N ALA A 68 -5.06 18.60 -26.76
CA ALA A 68 -6.15 19.56 -26.77
C ALA A 68 -5.63 20.97 -26.38
N TYR A 69 -6.04 21.97 -27.13
CA TYR A 69 -5.65 23.37 -26.95
C TYR A 69 -6.86 24.19 -26.47
N ASN A 70 -6.61 25.13 -25.56
CA ASN A 70 -7.63 25.98 -24.94
C ASN A 70 -8.83 25.15 -24.42
N MET A 71 -8.53 24.16 -23.60
CA MET A 71 -9.53 23.24 -23.08
C MET A 71 -10.28 23.83 -21.89
N PHE A 72 -11.58 23.74 -21.91
CA PHE A 72 -12.47 24.05 -20.79
C PHE A 72 -13.17 22.77 -20.30
N LEU A 73 -13.13 22.51 -19.02
CA LEU A 73 -14.06 21.59 -18.37
C LEU A 73 -15.30 22.38 -17.97
N LYS A 74 -16.45 22.00 -18.49
CA LYS A 74 -17.75 22.60 -18.15
C LYS A 74 -18.57 21.60 -17.31
N TYR A 75 -19.22 22.11 -16.28
CA TYR A 75 -20.22 21.38 -15.50
C TYR A 75 -21.58 22.06 -15.68
N LYS A 76 -22.57 21.33 -16.22
CA LYS A 76 -23.87 21.87 -16.61
C LYS A 76 -23.78 23.18 -17.42
N GLY A 77 -22.84 23.21 -18.37
CA GLY A 77 -22.60 24.37 -19.25
C GLY A 77 -21.72 25.48 -18.65
N VAL A 78 -21.45 25.46 -17.33
CA VAL A 78 -20.61 26.47 -16.66
C VAL A 78 -19.14 26.02 -16.72
N PRO A 79 -18.20 26.84 -17.26
CA PRO A 79 -16.79 26.53 -17.25
C PRO A 79 -16.23 26.58 -15.82
N ILE A 80 -15.67 25.46 -15.35
CA ILE A 80 -15.11 25.31 -13.99
C ILE A 80 -13.60 25.16 -13.98
N LEU A 81 -12.99 24.75 -15.09
CA LEU A 81 -11.53 24.62 -15.23
C LEU A 81 -11.13 25.00 -16.66
N TYR A 82 -10.00 25.69 -16.77
CA TYR A 82 -9.35 26.02 -18.04
C TYR A 82 -7.90 25.51 -18.05
N SER A 83 -7.48 24.96 -19.19
CA SER A 83 -6.09 24.65 -19.47
C SER A 83 -5.72 25.10 -20.88
N PRO A 84 -4.62 25.84 -21.08
CA PRO A 84 -4.19 26.25 -22.43
C PRO A 84 -3.76 25.04 -23.27
N PHE A 85 -3.28 23.97 -22.64
CA PHE A 85 -2.83 22.75 -23.30
C PHE A 85 -3.04 21.53 -22.41
N VAL A 86 -3.54 20.44 -22.98
CA VAL A 86 -3.67 19.12 -22.35
C VAL A 86 -3.17 18.06 -23.31
N SER A 87 -2.32 17.17 -22.82
CA SER A 87 -1.94 15.94 -23.53
C SER A 87 -2.56 14.75 -22.81
N PHE A 88 -3.15 13.81 -23.55
CA PHE A 88 -3.83 12.64 -23.02
C PHE A 88 -3.57 11.40 -23.88
N PRO A 89 -3.56 10.18 -23.30
CA PRO A 89 -3.46 8.93 -24.06
C PRO A 89 -4.79 8.63 -24.78
N LEU A 90 -4.71 8.00 -25.94
CA LEU A 90 -5.87 7.51 -26.69
C LEU A 90 -6.27 6.10 -26.24
N SER A 91 -5.30 5.28 -25.85
CA SER A 91 -5.49 3.95 -25.29
C SER A 91 -5.56 3.96 -23.75
N ARG A 92 -5.63 2.79 -23.16
CA ARG A 92 -5.56 2.61 -21.71
C ARG A 92 -4.13 2.39 -21.19
N GLU A 93 -3.15 2.53 -22.03
CA GLU A 93 -1.76 2.40 -21.64
C GLU A 93 -1.33 3.58 -20.77
N ARG A 94 -0.33 3.35 -19.95
CA ARG A 94 0.20 4.37 -19.05
C ARG A 94 1.11 5.30 -19.84
N HIS A 95 0.86 6.60 -19.78
CA HIS A 95 1.67 7.62 -20.42
C HIS A 95 2.11 8.68 -19.41
N SER A 96 3.31 9.24 -19.62
CA SER A 96 3.80 10.37 -18.84
C SER A 96 2.96 11.60 -19.15
N GLY A 97 2.63 12.38 -18.10
CA GLY A 97 1.85 13.60 -18.26
C GLY A 97 1.42 14.24 -16.94
N PHE A 98 0.86 15.43 -17.02
CA PHE A 98 0.24 16.09 -15.88
C PHE A 98 -1.00 15.34 -15.44
N LEU A 99 -1.13 15.11 -14.17
CA LEU A 99 -2.36 14.63 -13.54
C LEU A 99 -3.26 15.81 -13.20
N LEU A 100 -4.51 15.54 -12.87
CA LEU A 100 -5.46 16.60 -12.50
C LEU A 100 -4.92 17.37 -11.28
N PRO A 101 -4.84 18.72 -11.39
CA PRO A 101 -4.46 19.54 -10.26
C PRO A 101 -5.52 19.46 -9.17
N SER A 102 -5.11 19.61 -7.93
CA SER A 102 -6.02 19.73 -6.79
C SER A 102 -5.88 21.10 -6.14
N VAL A 103 -7.01 21.65 -5.73
CA VAL A 103 -7.10 22.95 -5.05
C VAL A 103 -7.87 22.75 -3.75
N GLY A 104 -7.37 23.35 -2.68
CA GLY A 104 -7.99 23.30 -1.36
C GLY A 104 -7.63 24.50 -0.52
N SER A 105 -8.15 24.55 0.69
CA SER A 105 -7.76 25.54 1.71
C SER A 105 -7.71 24.90 3.09
N SER A 106 -6.83 25.40 3.92
CA SER A 106 -6.67 25.00 5.33
C SER A 106 -6.44 26.27 6.15
N GLY A 107 -7.01 26.34 7.34
CA GLY A 107 -6.92 27.53 8.19
C GLY A 107 -5.48 27.99 8.48
N GLU A 108 -4.56 27.03 8.69
CA GLU A 108 -3.17 27.33 9.01
C GLU A 108 -2.25 27.34 7.79
N SER A 109 -2.57 26.59 6.75
CA SER A 109 -1.75 26.45 5.56
C SER A 109 -2.16 27.40 4.42
N GLY A 110 -3.30 28.11 4.57
CA GLY A 110 -3.85 28.99 3.55
C GLY A 110 -4.43 28.22 2.36
N SER A 111 -4.37 28.79 1.16
CA SER A 111 -4.73 28.10 -0.06
C SER A 111 -3.67 27.06 -0.43
N VAL A 112 -4.14 25.91 -0.91
CA VAL A 112 -3.29 24.75 -1.27
C VAL A 112 -3.53 24.42 -2.73
N ILE A 113 -2.49 24.42 -3.54
CA ILE A 113 -2.57 24.03 -4.96
C ILE A 113 -1.50 22.99 -5.22
N SER A 114 -1.89 21.83 -5.75
CA SER A 114 -0.95 20.79 -6.19
C SER A 114 -1.13 20.47 -7.67
N THR A 115 0.02 20.31 -8.37
CA THR A 115 0.07 20.01 -9.80
C THR A 115 0.95 18.79 -10.05
N PRO A 116 0.44 17.57 -9.85
CA PRO A 116 1.26 16.38 -9.98
C PRO A 116 1.59 16.07 -11.45
N TYR A 117 2.80 15.56 -11.67
CA TYR A 117 3.26 15.03 -12.95
C TYR A 117 3.68 13.58 -12.79
N TYR A 118 3.16 12.72 -13.66
CA TYR A 118 3.43 11.30 -13.70
C TYR A 118 4.45 10.99 -14.80
N PHE A 119 5.49 10.24 -14.45
CA PHE A 119 6.50 9.71 -15.36
C PHE A 119 6.29 8.20 -15.52
N ASN A 120 5.91 7.76 -16.71
CA ASN A 120 5.95 6.36 -17.11
C ASN A 120 7.37 6.04 -17.60
N ILE A 121 8.24 5.60 -16.69
CA ILE A 121 9.67 5.39 -16.99
C ILE A 121 9.87 4.06 -17.71
N ALA A 122 9.19 3.01 -17.25
CA ALA A 122 9.19 1.68 -17.83
C ALA A 122 7.89 0.93 -17.48
N GLU A 123 7.66 -0.23 -18.06
CA GLU A 123 6.47 -1.05 -17.78
C GLU A 123 6.31 -1.39 -16.29
N ASN A 124 7.43 -1.48 -15.59
CA ASN A 124 7.49 -1.87 -14.19
C ASN A 124 8.03 -0.77 -13.26
N LEU A 125 8.26 0.44 -13.79
CA LEU A 125 8.83 1.57 -13.04
C LEU A 125 8.10 2.86 -13.40
N ASP A 126 7.57 3.54 -12.40
CA ASP A 126 7.00 4.87 -12.56
C ASP A 126 7.36 5.80 -11.39
N LEU A 127 7.25 7.10 -11.65
CA LEU A 127 7.51 8.16 -10.68
C LEU A 127 6.43 9.22 -10.79
N THR A 128 5.84 9.61 -9.68
CA THR A 128 4.98 10.79 -9.60
C THR A 128 5.70 11.88 -8.79
N ILE A 129 5.85 13.07 -9.35
CA ILE A 129 6.33 14.25 -8.62
C ILE A 129 5.13 15.19 -8.45
N LYS A 130 4.88 15.60 -7.21
CA LYS A 130 3.73 16.45 -6.86
C LYS A 130 4.21 17.71 -6.12
N PRO A 131 4.52 18.80 -6.83
CA PRO A 131 4.69 20.10 -6.19
C PRO A 131 3.35 20.56 -5.60
N THR A 132 3.37 20.91 -4.32
CA THR A 132 2.22 21.42 -3.57
C THR A 132 2.59 22.77 -2.97
N ASN A 133 1.95 23.83 -3.42
CA ASN A 133 2.13 25.17 -2.89
C ASN A 133 1.11 25.46 -1.79
N PHE A 134 1.60 25.73 -0.61
CA PHE A 134 0.83 26.21 0.53
C PHE A 134 1.07 27.71 0.66
N SER A 135 0.05 28.55 0.47
CA SER A 135 0.24 30.01 0.48
C SER A 135 0.74 30.55 1.82
N GLY A 136 0.49 29.85 2.92
CA GLY A 136 0.94 30.22 4.27
C GLY A 136 2.20 29.50 4.74
N ARG A 137 2.71 28.46 4.01
CA ARG A 137 3.84 27.65 4.48
C ARG A 137 4.98 27.53 3.48
N GLY A 138 4.70 27.66 2.17
CA GLY A 138 5.69 27.52 1.11
C GLY A 138 5.47 26.33 0.20
N LEU A 139 6.48 25.98 -0.62
CA LEU A 139 6.44 24.93 -1.63
C LEU A 139 6.97 23.61 -1.08
N MET A 140 6.10 22.62 -1.02
CA MET A 140 6.43 21.22 -0.73
C MET A 140 6.61 20.43 -2.02
N MET A 141 7.70 19.68 -2.11
CA MET A 141 7.93 18.72 -3.18
C MET A 141 7.67 17.32 -2.65
N GLU A 142 6.71 16.63 -3.24
CA GLU A 142 6.38 15.25 -2.94
C GLU A 142 6.76 14.37 -4.12
N GLY A 143 7.21 13.14 -3.84
CA GLY A 143 7.56 12.15 -4.85
C GLY A 143 7.12 10.76 -4.44
N GLU A 144 6.57 9.98 -5.36
CA GLU A 144 6.27 8.57 -5.22
C GLU A 144 6.91 7.79 -6.36
N LEU A 145 7.89 6.93 -6.04
CA LEU A 145 8.52 6.00 -6.96
C LEU A 145 7.94 4.61 -6.70
N ARG A 146 7.45 3.94 -7.76
CA ARG A 146 6.96 2.56 -7.69
C ARG A 146 7.75 1.68 -8.66
N TYR A 147 8.25 0.58 -8.14
CA TYR A 147 8.94 -0.44 -8.91
C TYR A 147 8.35 -1.81 -8.60
N LYS A 148 7.89 -2.52 -9.62
CA LYS A 148 7.25 -3.81 -9.47
C LYS A 148 7.79 -4.81 -10.49
N THR A 149 8.19 -5.98 -10.01
CA THR A 149 8.56 -7.14 -10.83
C THR A 149 7.70 -8.35 -10.44
N GLY A 150 7.91 -9.50 -11.06
CA GLY A 150 7.29 -10.75 -10.61
C GLY A 150 7.66 -11.13 -9.18
N ASN A 151 8.82 -10.67 -8.68
CA ASN A 151 9.39 -11.07 -7.40
C ASN A 151 9.53 -9.91 -6.39
N SER A 152 9.21 -8.68 -6.77
CA SER A 152 9.36 -7.53 -5.88
C SER A 152 8.28 -6.47 -6.11
N ASN A 153 7.92 -5.79 -5.03
CA ASN A 153 7.05 -4.63 -5.06
C ASN A 153 7.63 -3.57 -4.12
N THR A 154 8.20 -2.52 -4.72
CA THR A 154 8.87 -1.42 -4.01
C THR A 154 8.09 -0.14 -4.21
N VAL A 155 7.83 0.59 -3.14
CA VAL A 155 7.25 1.94 -3.14
C VAL A 155 8.10 2.83 -2.25
N ILE A 156 8.55 3.95 -2.79
CA ILE A 156 9.30 4.97 -2.07
C ILE A 156 8.51 6.27 -2.16
N GLU A 157 8.13 6.81 -1.02
CA GLU A 157 7.42 8.09 -0.91
C GLU A 157 8.31 9.08 -0.15
N MET A 158 8.41 10.29 -0.65
CA MET A 158 9.16 11.38 -0.01
C MET A 158 8.39 12.67 -0.11
N ALA A 159 8.46 13.48 0.93
CA ALA A 159 7.97 14.85 0.93
C ALA A 159 9.00 15.76 1.58
N ASN A 160 9.25 16.91 0.99
CA ASN A 160 10.21 17.89 1.48
C ASN A 160 9.67 19.32 1.29
N LEU A 161 9.52 20.03 2.39
CA LEU A 161 9.30 21.47 2.45
C LEU A 161 10.59 22.11 2.99
N LYS A 162 11.36 22.75 2.09
CA LYS A 162 12.69 23.27 2.43
C LYS A 162 12.65 24.24 3.60
N LYS A 163 11.60 25.05 3.68
CA LYS A 163 11.31 25.97 4.77
C LYS A 163 9.81 26.09 4.93
N ASP A 164 9.31 25.79 6.10
CA ASP A 164 7.92 26.04 6.49
C ASP A 164 7.88 27.42 7.13
N ASP A 165 7.17 28.38 6.53
CA ASP A 165 7.13 29.77 7.00
C ASP A 165 6.39 29.92 8.35
N VAL A 166 5.52 28.96 8.72
CA VAL A 166 4.88 28.90 10.03
C VAL A 166 5.79 28.26 11.08
N TYR A 167 6.44 27.13 10.73
CA TYR A 167 7.27 26.35 11.64
C TYR A 167 8.71 26.92 11.77
N GLY A 168 9.15 27.69 10.80
CA GLY A 168 10.46 28.36 10.76
C GLY A 168 11.63 27.44 10.36
N LYS A 169 11.39 26.16 10.08
CA LYS A 169 12.40 25.16 9.71
C LYS A 169 11.94 24.31 8.53
N GLY A 170 12.88 23.60 7.92
CA GLY A 170 12.55 22.58 6.91
C GLY A 170 11.82 21.40 7.51
N ARG A 171 10.87 20.84 6.74
CA ARG A 171 10.07 19.68 7.16
C ARG A 171 10.09 18.63 6.09
N HIS A 172 10.17 17.37 6.51
CA HIS A 172 10.22 16.23 5.59
C HIS A 172 9.54 15.00 6.14
N ALA A 173 9.13 14.13 5.23
CA ALA A 173 8.70 12.78 5.52
C ALA A 173 9.24 11.84 4.45
N TYR A 174 9.47 10.57 4.81
CA TYR A 174 9.83 9.52 3.87
C TYR A 174 9.25 8.20 4.32
N PHE A 175 8.88 7.36 3.34
CA PHE A 175 8.43 5.98 3.56
C PHE A 175 8.97 5.10 2.45
N ILE A 176 9.50 3.95 2.84
CA ILE A 176 10.04 2.93 1.94
C ILE A 176 9.36 1.63 2.30
N ARG A 177 8.70 1.02 1.32
CA ARG A 177 8.13 -0.32 1.42
C ARG A 177 8.72 -1.17 0.31
N ASP A 178 9.26 -2.32 0.67
CA ASP A 178 9.76 -3.30 -0.27
C ASP A 178 9.39 -4.70 0.21
N ASP A 179 8.59 -5.40 -0.57
CA ASP A 179 8.30 -6.81 -0.40
C ASP A 179 8.96 -7.58 -1.52
N ARG A 180 9.80 -8.57 -1.18
CA ARG A 180 10.62 -9.28 -2.16
C ARG A 180 10.67 -10.77 -1.90
N ILE A 181 10.55 -11.54 -2.97
CA ILE A 181 10.81 -12.97 -3.01
C ILE A 181 12.19 -13.18 -3.61
N PHE A 182 13.16 -13.65 -2.81
CA PHE A 182 14.53 -13.94 -3.28
C PHE A 182 14.60 -15.26 -4.02
N SER A 183 13.92 -16.27 -3.51
CA SER A 183 13.77 -17.57 -4.17
C SER A 183 12.46 -18.21 -3.76
N SER A 184 11.82 -18.88 -4.69
CA SER A 184 10.65 -19.69 -4.43
C SER A 184 10.68 -20.94 -5.29
N THR A 185 10.63 -22.10 -4.64
CA THR A 185 10.39 -23.41 -5.27
C THR A 185 9.03 -23.95 -4.85
N LEU A 186 8.19 -23.11 -4.23
CA LEU A 186 6.85 -23.51 -3.80
C LEU A 186 6.01 -23.92 -5.00
N LYS A 187 5.43 -25.08 -4.90
CA LYS A 187 4.48 -25.62 -5.87
C LYS A 187 3.41 -26.44 -5.17
N GLN A 188 2.24 -26.52 -5.75
CA GLN A 188 1.17 -27.39 -5.29
C GLN A 188 1.28 -28.75 -5.98
N VAL A 189 1.33 -29.81 -5.19
CA VAL A 189 1.35 -31.22 -5.65
C VAL A 189 0.30 -31.97 -4.83
N ASP A 190 -0.67 -32.58 -5.49
CA ASP A 190 -1.78 -33.32 -4.85
C ASP A 190 -2.44 -32.52 -3.69
N ASP A 191 -2.83 -31.27 -3.97
CA ASP A 191 -3.43 -30.32 -3.02
C ASP A 191 -2.54 -29.95 -1.82
N LYS A 192 -1.26 -30.28 -1.84
CA LYS A 192 -0.30 -29.92 -0.79
C LYS A 192 0.78 -28.98 -1.32
N TRP A 193 1.15 -28.02 -0.49
CA TRP A 193 2.33 -27.18 -0.77
C TRP A 193 3.61 -27.96 -0.51
N VAL A 194 4.55 -27.88 -1.43
CA VAL A 194 5.90 -28.47 -1.31
C VAL A 194 6.90 -27.45 -1.84
N GLY A 195 8.02 -27.31 -1.16
CA GLY A 195 9.10 -26.43 -1.57
C GLY A 195 9.51 -25.42 -0.50
N THR A 196 10.38 -24.51 -0.90
CA THR A 196 10.94 -23.46 -0.03
C THR A 196 10.70 -22.11 -0.64
N GLU A 197 10.42 -21.13 0.22
CA GLU A 197 10.38 -19.72 -0.18
C GLU A 197 11.18 -18.86 0.79
N VAL A 198 11.96 -17.93 0.26
CA VAL A 198 12.71 -16.93 1.03
C VAL A 198 12.23 -15.54 0.61
N THR A 199 11.77 -14.78 1.59
CA THR A 199 11.21 -13.44 1.39
C THR A 199 11.87 -12.40 2.28
N SER A 200 11.85 -11.14 1.86
CA SER A 200 12.06 -9.99 2.74
C SER A 200 10.88 -9.03 2.70
N SER A 201 10.67 -8.36 3.81
CA SER A 201 9.73 -7.24 3.91
C SER A 201 10.43 -6.09 4.62
N ILE A 202 10.40 -4.92 4.02
CA ILE A 202 10.94 -3.66 4.54
C ILE A 202 9.79 -2.66 4.57
N ASN A 203 9.54 -2.08 5.72
CA ASN A 203 8.61 -0.98 5.89
C ASN A 203 9.25 0.01 6.85
N VAL A 204 9.92 1.01 6.31
CA VAL A 204 10.62 2.03 7.11
C VAL A 204 10.15 3.41 6.70
N GLY A 205 10.01 4.29 7.69
CA GLY A 205 9.58 5.65 7.46
C GLY A 205 10.04 6.59 8.56
N GLY A 206 9.88 7.88 8.32
CA GLY A 206 10.19 8.92 9.28
C GLY A 206 9.60 10.26 8.89
N ILE A 207 9.43 11.09 9.91
CA ILE A 207 8.97 12.47 9.80
C ILE A 207 9.93 13.40 10.57
N SER A 208 10.01 14.63 10.12
CA SER A 208 10.88 15.64 10.72
C SER A 208 10.48 16.03 12.15
N ASP A 209 9.20 16.01 12.44
CA ASP A 209 8.64 16.47 13.70
C ASP A 209 7.27 15.86 14.01
N ILE A 210 6.87 15.92 15.27
CA ILE A 210 5.68 15.26 15.80
C ILE A 210 4.35 15.85 15.29
N ASN A 211 4.36 17.09 14.81
CA ASN A 211 3.17 17.80 14.30
C ASN A 211 3.01 17.65 12.78
N TYR A 212 3.91 16.90 12.12
CA TYR A 212 3.92 16.78 10.67
C TYR A 212 2.58 16.35 10.07
N PHE A 213 1.94 15.32 10.65
CA PHE A 213 0.66 14.81 10.13
C PHE A 213 -0.56 15.67 10.51
N ASP A 214 -0.48 16.45 11.56
CA ASP A 214 -1.55 17.38 11.92
C ASP A 214 -1.57 18.54 10.90
N ASP A 215 -0.40 18.99 10.46
CA ASP A 215 -0.25 20.08 9.48
C ASP A 215 -0.41 19.63 8.02
N PHE A 216 0.02 18.40 7.68
CA PHE A 216 0.05 17.86 6.31
C PHE A 216 -0.70 16.54 6.19
N SER A 217 -1.98 16.55 6.54
CA SER A 217 -2.83 15.35 6.65
C SER A 217 -2.95 14.51 5.35
N ASN A 218 -2.68 15.09 4.18
CA ASN A 218 -2.81 14.47 2.86
C ASN A 218 -1.46 14.31 2.11
N SER A 219 -0.36 14.67 2.78
CA SER A 219 0.98 14.48 2.27
C SER A 219 1.38 13.05 2.45
N VAL A 220 2.04 12.30 1.91
CA VAL A 220 2.49 10.92 2.08
C VAL A 220 1.52 9.95 2.78
N SER A 221 1.50 8.76 2.29
CA SER A 221 0.53 7.70 2.53
C SER A 221 0.20 7.39 4.00
N ARG A 222 -1.02 7.13 4.22
CA ARG A 222 -1.86 6.19 5.03
C ARG A 222 -1.24 5.45 6.24
N VAL A 223 -0.07 5.82 6.73
CA VAL A 223 0.53 5.23 7.93
C VAL A 223 -0.24 5.68 9.16
N GLY A 224 -0.38 4.81 10.14
CA GLY A 224 -1.07 5.15 11.39
C GLY A 224 -0.52 6.45 11.99
N ARG A 225 -1.36 7.44 12.14
CA ARG A 225 -1.03 8.82 12.54
C ARG A 225 -0.54 8.96 13.99
N THR A 226 -0.33 7.87 14.70
CA THR A 226 0.12 7.85 16.10
C THR A 226 1.58 7.48 16.23
N HIS A 227 1.98 6.42 15.53
CA HIS A 227 3.35 5.89 15.50
C HIS A 227 3.70 5.49 14.08
N ILE A 228 4.91 5.77 13.65
CA ILE A 228 5.49 5.25 12.42
C ILE A 228 6.25 3.98 12.77
N THR A 229 5.78 2.86 12.29
CA THR A 229 6.47 1.58 12.43
C THR A 229 7.61 1.50 11.43
N ARG A 230 8.79 1.08 11.88
CA ARG A 230 9.97 0.75 11.08
C ARG A 230 10.23 -0.74 11.26
N ASP A 231 9.93 -1.52 10.26
CA ASP A 231 10.02 -2.98 10.31
C ASP A 231 10.86 -3.52 9.15
N ILE A 232 11.81 -4.38 9.49
CA ILE A 232 12.63 -5.11 8.51
C ILE A 232 12.60 -6.57 8.91
N LYS A 233 12.25 -7.44 7.96
CA LYS A 233 12.14 -8.87 8.22
C LYS A 233 12.62 -9.68 7.01
N ILE A 234 13.39 -10.75 7.28
CA ILE A 234 13.69 -11.82 6.33
C ILE A 234 13.04 -13.09 6.88
N SER A 235 12.37 -13.83 6.01
CA SER A 235 11.66 -15.04 6.37
C SER A 235 11.98 -16.15 5.40
N ARG A 236 12.07 -17.37 5.92
CA ARG A 236 12.14 -18.60 5.14
C ARG A 236 11.00 -19.52 5.55
N ILE A 237 10.35 -20.11 4.59
CA ILE A 237 9.28 -21.09 4.75
C ILE A 237 9.66 -22.35 3.97
N ASP A 238 9.53 -23.50 4.62
CA ASP A 238 9.75 -24.80 4.01
C ASP A 238 8.49 -25.66 4.20
N TYR A 239 7.95 -26.18 3.11
CA TYR A 239 6.90 -27.19 3.10
C TYR A 239 7.45 -28.51 2.56
N ASN A 240 7.35 -29.58 3.31
CA ASN A 240 7.79 -30.91 2.92
C ASN A 240 6.88 -31.99 3.52
N GLU A 241 7.22 -33.27 3.31
CA GLU A 241 6.47 -34.41 3.85
C GLU A 241 6.42 -34.45 5.38
N PHE A 242 7.39 -33.84 6.06
CA PHE A 242 7.46 -33.76 7.53
C PHE A 242 6.65 -32.59 8.08
N GLY A 243 6.18 -31.66 7.26
CA GLY A 243 5.33 -30.56 7.67
C GLY A 243 5.78 -29.20 7.17
N TYR A 244 5.37 -28.19 7.91
CA TYR A 244 5.63 -26.78 7.70
C TYR A 244 6.68 -26.30 8.70
N PHE A 245 7.76 -25.73 8.20
CA PHE A 245 8.76 -25.05 8.98
C PHE A 245 8.87 -23.60 8.55
N SER A 246 8.90 -22.65 9.49
CA SER A 246 9.19 -21.26 9.17
C SER A 246 10.21 -20.67 10.15
N SER A 247 11.12 -19.90 9.61
CA SER A 247 12.09 -19.11 10.35
C SER A 247 12.06 -17.66 9.91
N SER A 248 12.27 -16.74 10.80
CA SER A 248 12.41 -15.34 10.47
C SER A 248 13.35 -14.62 11.41
N ILE A 249 14.07 -13.65 10.87
CA ILE A 249 14.82 -12.65 11.63
C ILE A 249 14.34 -11.27 11.21
N GLY A 250 14.13 -10.40 12.18
CA GLY A 250 13.65 -9.05 11.91
C GLY A 250 13.99 -8.07 13.03
N ALA A 251 13.67 -6.83 12.75
CA ALA A 251 13.83 -5.72 13.67
C ALA A 251 12.63 -4.79 13.52
N THR A 252 12.07 -4.35 14.62
CA THR A 252 10.93 -3.41 14.64
C THR A 252 11.28 -2.24 15.55
N ASP A 253 11.12 -1.03 15.05
CA ASP A 253 11.28 0.22 15.76
C ASP A 253 10.08 1.14 15.51
N TYR A 254 9.93 2.20 16.32
CA TYR A 254 8.80 3.10 16.26
C TYR A 254 9.26 4.55 16.41
N GLN A 255 8.77 5.43 15.56
CA GLN A 255 8.84 6.86 15.76
C GLN A 255 7.47 7.38 16.19
N LEU A 256 7.42 8.13 17.28
CA LEU A 256 6.21 8.81 17.71
C LEU A 256 5.83 9.89 16.69
N ALA A 257 4.56 9.90 16.27
CA ALA A 257 4.03 10.79 15.24
C ALA A 257 2.89 11.67 15.74
N LYS A 258 2.58 11.61 17.04
CA LYS A 258 1.59 12.46 17.69
C LYS A 258 1.96 12.71 19.15
N SER A 259 1.84 13.97 19.60
CA SER A 259 2.09 14.37 20.97
C SER A 259 1.11 13.73 21.97
N GLY A 260 1.54 13.58 23.21
CA GLY A 260 0.70 13.05 24.30
C GLY A 260 0.53 11.53 24.30
N LEU A 261 1.21 10.79 23.42
CA LEU A 261 1.20 9.33 23.39
C LEU A 261 2.49 8.77 23.98
N ASN A 262 2.43 7.53 24.45
CA ASN A 262 3.59 6.81 24.95
C ASN A 262 4.41 6.23 23.79
N GLU A 263 5.73 6.28 23.92
CA GLU A 263 6.64 5.57 23.04
C GLU A 263 6.45 4.06 23.14
N GLN A 264 6.74 3.35 22.06
CA GLN A 264 6.64 1.89 21.97
C GLN A 264 8.03 1.28 22.18
N TYR A 265 8.08 0.04 22.68
CA TYR A 265 9.31 -0.74 22.72
C TYR A 265 9.80 -1.05 21.30
N SER A 266 11.06 -0.77 21.02
CA SER A 266 11.75 -1.34 19.86
C SER A 266 12.14 -2.79 20.16
N VAL A 267 12.19 -3.62 19.11
CA VAL A 267 12.54 -5.03 19.18
C VAL A 267 13.64 -5.32 18.17
N LEU A 268 14.88 -5.44 18.64
CA LEU A 268 16.10 -5.45 17.84
C LEU A 268 17.15 -6.42 18.42
N PRO A 269 17.34 -7.64 17.91
CA PRO A 269 16.58 -8.35 16.89
C PRO A 269 15.38 -9.13 17.46
N ARG A 270 14.55 -9.64 16.56
CA ARG A 270 13.56 -10.70 16.84
C ARG A 270 13.82 -11.89 15.92
N ILE A 271 14.06 -13.07 16.50
CA ILE A 271 14.21 -14.33 15.78
C ILE A 271 13.00 -15.20 16.13
N LYS A 272 12.34 -15.77 15.14
CA LYS A 272 11.23 -16.72 15.33
C LYS A 272 11.49 -17.99 14.56
N LEU A 273 11.11 -19.11 15.19
CA LEU A 273 11.12 -20.45 14.61
C LEU A 273 9.78 -21.10 14.87
N ASN A 274 9.13 -21.62 13.84
CA ASN A 274 7.89 -22.35 13.99
C ASN A 274 7.99 -23.66 13.21
N TYR A 275 7.42 -24.70 13.76
CA TYR A 275 7.25 -26.01 13.13
C TYR A 275 5.84 -26.52 13.38
N THR A 276 5.23 -27.09 12.37
CA THR A 276 3.94 -27.75 12.44
C THR A 276 4.00 -29.02 11.61
N SER A 277 3.79 -30.19 12.22
CA SER A 277 3.71 -31.46 11.50
C SER A 277 2.47 -31.51 10.58
N PRO A 278 2.45 -32.38 9.55
CA PRO A 278 1.28 -32.55 8.73
C PRO A 278 0.07 -32.94 9.59
N ARG A 279 -1.04 -32.21 9.41
CA ARG A 279 -2.28 -32.50 10.18
C ARG A 279 -2.92 -33.79 9.70
N LYS A 280 -2.98 -34.77 10.57
CA LYS A 280 -3.59 -36.07 10.31
C LYS A 280 -4.72 -36.31 11.31
N ASN A 281 -5.89 -36.70 10.80
CA ASN A 281 -7.06 -37.05 11.62
C ASN A 281 -6.76 -38.27 12.49
N LYS A 282 -7.16 -38.23 13.76
CA LYS A 282 -6.95 -39.31 14.77
C LYS A 282 -5.48 -39.70 14.92
N GLN A 283 -4.55 -38.75 14.73
CA GLN A 283 -3.12 -38.95 14.99
C GLN A 283 -2.56 -37.75 15.76
N ILE A 284 -1.48 -37.96 16.47
CA ILE A 284 -0.76 -36.88 17.18
C ILE A 284 -0.05 -36.03 16.15
N ASN A 285 -0.30 -34.73 16.21
CA ASN A 285 0.41 -33.71 15.44
C ASN A 285 1.29 -32.90 16.38
N TYR A 286 2.46 -32.52 15.92
CA TYR A 286 3.47 -31.81 16.71
C TYR A 286 3.56 -30.35 16.25
N ASN A 287 3.66 -29.44 17.21
CA ASN A 287 3.88 -28.03 16.94
C ASN A 287 5.00 -27.53 17.86
N PHE A 288 5.79 -26.62 17.33
CA PHE A 288 6.81 -25.90 18.08
C PHE A 288 6.80 -24.42 17.69
N GLU A 289 6.78 -23.56 18.68
CA GLU A 289 6.99 -22.12 18.51
C GLU A 289 8.18 -21.68 19.38
N GLY A 290 9.16 -21.02 18.76
CA GLY A 290 10.32 -20.45 19.41
C GLY A 290 10.46 -18.97 19.07
N GLU A 291 10.78 -18.14 20.05
CA GLU A 291 11.10 -16.73 19.84
C GLU A 291 12.25 -16.30 20.76
N ILE A 292 13.20 -15.56 20.19
CA ILE A 292 14.18 -14.77 20.93
C ILE A 292 14.02 -13.33 20.46
N ALA A 293 13.79 -12.40 21.41
CA ALA A 293 13.57 -11.00 21.11
C ALA A 293 14.23 -10.11 22.14
N LYS A 294 15.03 -9.15 21.67
CA LYS A 294 15.62 -8.11 22.52
C LYS A 294 14.76 -6.86 22.45
N PHE A 295 14.29 -6.40 23.60
CA PHE A 295 13.45 -5.21 23.77
C PHE A 295 14.27 -4.04 24.27
N ASP A 296 14.11 -2.89 23.65
CA ASP A 296 14.74 -1.65 24.07
C ASP A 296 13.69 -0.52 24.14
N HIS A 297 13.97 0.51 24.95
CA HIS A 297 13.08 1.66 25.13
C HIS A 297 13.90 2.91 25.42
N THR A 298 13.50 4.05 24.87
CA THR A 298 14.22 5.33 25.02
C THR A 298 14.10 5.89 26.44
N MET A 299 13.00 5.61 27.16
CA MET A 299 12.81 6.07 28.53
C MET A 299 13.63 5.22 29.51
N PRO A 300 14.50 5.84 30.35
CA PRO A 300 15.39 5.09 31.25
C PRO A 300 14.65 4.34 32.37
N ASN A 301 13.39 4.64 32.65
CA ASN A 301 12.57 3.96 33.67
C ASN A 301 11.77 2.76 33.11
N LYS A 302 11.99 2.37 31.87
CA LYS A 302 11.34 1.22 31.24
C LYS A 302 12.25 -0.01 31.26
N ALA A 303 11.67 -1.18 31.57
CA ALA A 303 12.40 -2.44 31.58
C ALA A 303 12.84 -2.82 30.17
N THR A 304 14.15 -2.97 29.95
CA THR A 304 14.74 -3.46 28.71
C THR A 304 15.38 -4.81 28.92
N GLY A 305 15.63 -5.58 27.87
CA GLY A 305 16.25 -6.90 28.03
C GLY A 305 15.85 -7.89 26.94
N THR A 306 16.15 -9.15 27.15
CA THR A 306 15.91 -10.22 26.20
C THR A 306 14.80 -11.15 26.73
N ARG A 307 13.88 -11.51 25.84
CA ARG A 307 12.85 -12.52 26.07
C ARG A 307 13.11 -13.73 25.19
N THR A 308 13.11 -14.92 25.81
CA THR A 308 13.09 -16.19 25.09
C THR A 308 11.77 -16.91 25.37
N ILE A 309 11.11 -17.39 24.35
CA ILE A 309 9.88 -18.20 24.45
C ILE A 309 10.11 -19.52 23.74
N LEU A 310 9.76 -20.63 24.39
CA LEU A 310 9.73 -21.97 23.84
C LEU A 310 8.34 -22.57 24.12
N TYR A 311 7.65 -23.02 23.09
CA TYR A 311 6.31 -23.58 23.21
C TYR A 311 6.14 -24.82 22.35
N PRO A 312 6.69 -25.98 22.80
CA PRO A 312 6.32 -27.28 22.23
C PRO A 312 4.89 -27.64 22.61
N SER A 313 4.14 -28.19 21.65
CA SER A 313 2.78 -28.68 21.89
C SER A 313 2.44 -29.85 20.97
N ILE A 314 1.50 -30.66 21.41
CA ILE A 314 0.92 -31.74 20.64
C ILE A 314 -0.58 -31.50 20.49
N GLU A 315 -1.11 -31.88 19.35
CA GLU A 315 -2.54 -31.82 19.04
C GLU A 315 -3.06 -33.17 18.59
N TYR A 316 -4.30 -33.49 19.02
CA TYR A 316 -4.99 -34.69 18.59
C TYR A 316 -6.36 -34.29 17.99
N PRO A 317 -6.43 -34.07 16.66
CA PRO A 317 -7.66 -33.74 15.99
C PRO A 317 -8.50 -34.98 15.71
N VAL A 318 -9.80 -34.90 15.98
CA VAL A 318 -10.80 -35.88 15.58
C VAL A 318 -11.84 -35.15 14.73
N SER A 319 -11.85 -35.46 13.45
CA SER A 319 -12.76 -34.84 12.47
C SER A 319 -13.73 -35.85 11.91
N HIS A 320 -14.99 -35.42 11.80
CA HIS A 320 -16.10 -36.13 11.18
C HIS A 320 -16.83 -35.11 10.27
N PRO A 321 -17.54 -35.51 9.22
CA PRO A 321 -18.21 -34.55 8.32
C PRO A 321 -19.09 -33.50 9.01
N GLY A 322 -19.75 -33.82 10.12
CA GLY A 322 -20.61 -32.88 10.85
C GLY A 322 -19.98 -32.23 12.07
N TRP A 323 -18.79 -32.64 12.50
CA TRP A 323 -18.14 -32.06 13.70
C TRP A 323 -16.63 -32.30 13.73
N GLU A 324 -15.95 -31.48 14.47
CA GLU A 324 -14.51 -31.59 14.71
C GLU A 324 -14.22 -31.29 16.19
N ILE A 325 -13.36 -32.09 16.81
CA ILE A 325 -12.79 -31.84 18.12
C ILE A 325 -11.29 -31.82 17.98
N ASN A 326 -10.66 -30.79 18.52
CA ASN A 326 -9.21 -30.65 18.57
C ASN A 326 -8.76 -30.47 20.02
N SER A 327 -8.01 -31.45 20.52
CA SER A 327 -7.39 -31.41 21.85
C SER A 327 -5.93 -31.02 21.70
N LYS A 328 -5.46 -30.00 22.44
CA LYS A 328 -4.07 -29.53 22.42
C LYS A 328 -3.51 -29.51 23.83
N ILE A 329 -2.30 -30.02 23.97
CA ILE A 329 -1.50 -29.97 25.20
C ILE A 329 -0.14 -29.40 24.84
N GLY A 330 0.32 -28.42 25.61
CA GLY A 330 1.63 -27.82 25.41
C GLY A 330 2.23 -27.32 26.70
N ILE A 331 3.52 -27.04 26.66
CA ILE A 331 4.27 -26.43 27.74
C ILE A 331 4.90 -25.15 27.21
N ARG A 332 4.54 -24.01 27.81
CA ARG A 332 5.15 -22.73 27.46
C ARG A 332 6.15 -22.33 28.50
N HIS A 333 7.40 -22.22 28.07
CA HIS A 333 8.51 -21.67 28.87
C HIS A 333 8.83 -20.26 28.37
N SER A 334 8.92 -19.30 29.25
CA SER A 334 9.27 -17.91 28.96
C SER A 334 10.36 -17.45 29.92
N ASP A 335 11.51 -17.08 29.41
CA ASP A 335 12.66 -16.56 30.12
C ASP A 335 12.86 -15.08 29.75
N TYR A 336 13.03 -14.22 30.75
CA TYR A 336 13.28 -12.80 30.64
C TYR A 336 14.59 -12.47 31.35
N ARG A 337 15.54 -11.90 30.61
CA ARG A 337 16.78 -11.36 31.15
C ARG A 337 16.74 -9.86 31.02
N LEU A 338 16.58 -9.18 32.16
CA LEU A 338 16.42 -7.73 32.21
C LEU A 338 17.77 -7.06 32.37
N ASN A 339 17.95 -5.89 31.81
CA ASN A 339 19.14 -5.05 32.01
C ASN A 339 19.04 -4.40 33.38
N ALA A 340 20.11 -4.52 34.19
CA ALA A 340 20.18 -4.36 35.64
C ALA A 340 20.01 -2.96 36.23
N ASN A 341 19.44 -1.95 35.58
CA ASN A 341 19.43 -0.59 36.10
C ASN A 341 18.03 0.00 36.37
N LEU A 342 17.06 -0.84 36.73
CA LEU A 342 15.69 -0.36 36.95
C LEU A 342 15.33 -0.43 38.42
N SER A 343 15.17 0.72 39.06
CA SER A 343 14.56 0.84 40.38
C SER A 343 13.15 0.21 40.35
N GLY A 344 12.96 -0.90 41.06
CA GLY A 344 11.65 -1.58 41.21
C GLY A 344 11.60 -3.04 40.74
N PHE A 345 12.67 -3.58 40.15
CA PHE A 345 12.78 -5.01 39.85
C PHE A 345 13.93 -5.64 40.67
N ASP A 346 13.56 -6.47 41.65
CA ASP A 346 14.53 -7.17 42.51
C ASP A 346 15.26 -8.35 41.81
N LYS A 347 14.88 -8.68 40.56
CA LYS A 347 15.42 -9.83 39.84
C LYS A 347 15.75 -9.47 38.40
N GLU A 348 16.99 -9.72 38.00
CA GLU A 348 17.48 -9.58 36.63
C GLU A 348 16.96 -10.70 35.71
N GLU A 349 16.63 -11.85 36.26
CA GLU A 349 16.13 -13.02 35.54
C GLU A 349 14.77 -13.46 36.08
N ILE A 350 13.80 -13.60 35.17
CA ILE A 350 12.45 -14.08 35.46
C ILE A 350 12.14 -15.23 34.52
N SER A 351 12.01 -16.43 35.06
CA SER A 351 11.62 -17.60 34.27
C SER A 351 10.26 -18.10 34.71
N LYS A 352 9.38 -18.40 33.73
CA LYS A 352 8.03 -18.92 33.96
C LYS A 352 7.75 -20.08 33.04
N THR A 353 7.24 -21.18 33.60
CA THR A 353 6.81 -22.35 32.85
C THR A 353 5.40 -22.71 33.25
N PHE A 354 4.49 -22.87 32.29
CA PHE A 354 3.13 -23.32 32.56
C PHE A 354 2.60 -24.26 31.49
N PRO A 355 1.79 -25.26 31.87
CA PRO A 355 1.08 -26.09 30.92
C PRO A 355 -0.06 -25.30 30.27
N ILE A 356 -0.33 -25.58 29.00
CA ILE A 356 -1.48 -25.06 28.25
C ILE A 356 -2.30 -26.23 27.78
N LEU A 357 -3.55 -26.27 28.20
CA LEU A 357 -4.54 -27.25 27.77
C LEU A 357 -5.62 -26.52 26.98
N SER A 358 -5.99 -27.03 25.81
CA SER A 358 -7.06 -26.46 24.98
C SER A 358 -7.90 -27.57 24.39
N LEU A 359 -9.22 -27.42 24.48
CA LEU A 359 -10.19 -28.26 23.82
C LEU A 359 -11.09 -27.36 22.95
N ARG A 360 -11.11 -27.61 21.65
CA ARG A 360 -11.93 -26.86 20.69
C ARG A 360 -12.88 -27.82 19.99
N GLY A 361 -14.18 -27.55 20.08
CA GLY A 361 -15.22 -28.23 19.32
C GLY A 361 -15.77 -27.34 18.21
N LYS A 362 -16.08 -27.91 17.05
CA LYS A 362 -16.78 -27.26 15.93
C LYS A 362 -17.87 -28.18 15.45
N MET A 363 -19.09 -27.66 15.25
CA MET A 363 -20.20 -28.36 14.60
C MET A 363 -20.54 -27.63 13.29
N ILE A 364 -20.87 -28.39 12.26
CA ILE A 364 -21.26 -27.89 10.94
C ILE A 364 -22.73 -28.27 10.74
N PHE A 365 -23.58 -27.27 10.55
CA PHE A 365 -24.99 -27.42 10.25
C PHE A 365 -25.23 -27.00 8.80
N GLU A 366 -25.72 -27.93 7.97
CA GLU A 366 -26.12 -27.67 6.59
C GLU A 366 -27.64 -27.70 6.45
N LYS A 367 -28.24 -26.68 5.88
CA LYS A 367 -29.64 -26.63 5.51
C LYS A 367 -29.76 -26.84 4.00
N MET A 368 -30.33 -27.97 3.57
CA MET A 368 -30.74 -28.13 2.18
C MET A 368 -31.98 -27.25 1.92
N THR A 369 -31.86 -26.26 1.07
CA THR A 369 -33.00 -25.53 0.51
C THR A 369 -33.32 -26.13 -0.85
N THR A 370 -34.37 -26.95 -0.94
CA THR A 370 -34.98 -27.32 -2.21
C THR A 370 -35.73 -26.09 -2.73
N ASN A 371 -35.14 -25.35 -3.66
CA ASN A 371 -35.91 -24.45 -4.50
C ASN A 371 -36.68 -25.32 -5.51
N ASN A 372 -37.96 -25.53 -5.27
CA ASN A 372 -38.88 -25.92 -6.34
C ASN A 372 -38.98 -24.73 -7.29
N ILE A 373 -38.33 -24.83 -8.45
CA ILE A 373 -38.56 -23.97 -9.63
C ILE A 373 -39.67 -24.62 -10.44
#